data_c523792497088b270037e6937167387a
#
_entry.id   c523792497088b270037e6937167387a
#
_cell.length_a   1.000
_cell.length_b   1.000
_cell.length_c   1.000
_cell.angle_alpha   90.00
_cell.angle_beta   90.00
_cell.angle_gamma   90.00
#
_symmetry.space_group_name_H-M   'P 1'
#
loop_
_entity.id
_entity.type
_entity.pdbx_description
1 polymer ?
#
loop_
_entity_poly.entity_id
_entity_poly.type
_entity_poly.pdbx_seq_one_letter_code
_entity_poly.pdbx_strand_id
1 'polypeptide(L)'
;MLKNFLAISVAAIIGANLRYLLSRIAARQLGPVFPYGTLFINIVGSFIVGFFIIWTTERVLIDPRWRLLVVIGFCGSFTTFSSYAFETMSYFEQGQWGLMFINILSNNILCLGAALAGMALGRMR
;
A
#
# COMPACT_ATOMS: atom_id res chain seq x y z
N MET A 1 -23.97 -10.90 2.94
CA MET A 1 -23.37 -9.68 3.53
C MET A 1 -22.44 -10.02 4.70
N LEU A 2 -22.87 -10.72 5.75
CA LEU A 2 -22.05 -11.09 6.91
C LEU A 2 -20.74 -11.83 6.53
N LYS A 3 -20.81 -12.83 5.64
CA LYS A 3 -19.62 -13.57 5.17
C LYS A 3 -18.56 -12.68 4.52
N ASN A 4 -18.97 -11.63 3.80
CA ASN A 4 -18.05 -10.68 3.18
C ASN A 4 -17.38 -9.79 4.25
N PHE A 5 -18.12 -9.33 5.25
CA PHE A 5 -17.54 -8.59 6.38
C PHE A 5 -16.52 -9.42 7.15
N LEU A 6 -16.82 -10.67 7.45
CA LEU A 6 -15.88 -11.56 8.14
C LEU A 6 -14.60 -11.80 7.31
N ALA A 7 -14.76 -12.03 6.01
CA ALA A 7 -13.63 -12.23 5.11
C ALA A 7 -12.73 -10.97 5.03
N ILE A 8 -13.32 -9.80 4.86
CA ILE A 8 -12.60 -8.52 4.86
C ILE A 8 -11.89 -8.31 6.20
N SER A 9 -12.57 -8.58 7.32
CA SER A 9 -12.01 -8.40 8.66
C SER A 9 -10.75 -9.26 8.89
N VAL A 10 -10.77 -10.52 8.49
CA VAL A 10 -9.61 -11.42 8.62
C VAL A 10 -8.44 -10.90 7.78
N ALA A 11 -8.69 -10.55 6.53
CA ALA A 11 -7.66 -10.01 5.66
C ALA A 11 -7.12 -8.65 6.15
N ALA A 12 -8.00 -7.80 6.71
CA ALA A 12 -7.62 -6.51 7.28
C ALA A 12 -6.73 -6.66 8.53
N ILE A 13 -6.99 -7.64 9.39
CA ILE A 13 -6.13 -7.95 10.54
C ILE A 13 -4.71 -8.27 10.06
N ILE A 14 -4.57 -9.11 9.04
CA ILE A 14 -3.26 -9.46 8.47
C ILE A 14 -2.58 -8.22 7.88
N GLY A 15 -3.28 -7.45 7.05
CA GLY A 15 -2.74 -6.25 6.42
C GLY A 15 -2.28 -5.21 7.42
N ALA A 16 -3.09 -4.90 8.43
CA ALA A 16 -2.77 -3.91 9.45
C ALA A 16 -1.58 -4.32 10.32
N ASN A 17 -1.51 -5.59 10.75
CA ASN A 17 -0.39 -6.10 11.54
C ASN A 17 0.91 -6.13 10.73
N LEU A 18 0.86 -6.54 9.47
CA LEU A 18 2.02 -6.55 8.59
C LEU A 18 2.53 -5.13 8.31
N ARG A 19 1.63 -4.16 8.08
CA ARG A 19 1.97 -2.74 8.00
C ARG A 19 2.73 -2.28 9.24
N TYR A 20 2.19 -2.54 10.42
CA TYR A 20 2.83 -2.16 11.68
C TYR A 20 4.23 -2.76 11.80
N LEU A 21 4.36 -4.07 11.55
CA LEU A 21 5.62 -4.78 11.63
C LEU A 21 6.67 -4.20 10.67
N LEU A 22 6.33 -4.04 9.40
CA LEU A 22 7.25 -3.54 8.37
C LEU A 22 7.65 -2.08 8.63
N SER A 23 6.72 -1.23 9.08
CA SER A 23 7.02 0.15 9.47
C SER A 23 8.00 0.20 10.64
N ARG A 24 7.85 -0.68 11.63
CA ARG A 24 8.77 -0.78 12.78
C ARG A 24 10.15 -1.29 12.36
N ILE A 25 10.20 -2.29 11.50
CA ILE A 25 11.48 -2.82 10.99
C ILE A 25 12.20 -1.74 10.18
N ALA A 26 11.51 -1.07 9.27
CA ALA A 26 12.08 0.01 8.46
C ALA A 26 12.64 1.15 9.33
N ALA A 27 11.90 1.60 10.34
CA ALA A 27 12.36 2.64 11.25
C ALA A 27 13.60 2.23 12.06
N ARG A 28 13.69 0.95 12.44
CA ARG A 28 14.87 0.42 13.17
C ARG A 28 16.10 0.28 12.28
N GLN A 29 15.91 -0.17 11.03
CA GLN A 29 17.00 -0.46 10.11
C GLN A 29 17.51 0.78 9.35
N LEU A 30 16.60 1.66 8.93
CA LEU A 30 16.88 2.80 8.06
C LEU A 30 16.82 4.15 8.80
N GLY A 31 16.42 4.11 10.08
CA GLY A 31 16.27 5.30 10.91
C GLY A 31 14.90 5.99 10.77
N PRO A 32 14.58 6.90 11.72
CA PRO A 32 13.27 7.53 11.79
C PRO A 32 13.16 8.86 10.99
N VAL A 33 14.25 9.32 10.36
CA VAL A 33 14.29 10.64 9.69
C VAL A 33 13.36 10.68 8.49
N PHE A 34 13.31 9.61 7.70
CA PHE A 34 12.41 9.51 6.55
C PHE A 34 11.50 8.29 6.70
N PRO A 35 10.19 8.38 6.30
CA PRO A 35 9.21 7.34 6.53
C PRO A 35 9.30 6.20 5.50
N TYR A 36 10.45 5.53 5.46
CA TYR A 36 10.69 4.40 4.55
C TYR A 36 9.66 3.29 4.67
N GLY A 37 9.13 3.06 5.88
CA GLY A 37 8.09 2.06 6.11
C GLY A 37 6.80 2.39 5.38
N THR A 38 6.30 3.62 5.54
CA THR A 38 5.11 4.11 4.85
C THR A 38 5.29 4.05 3.33
N LEU A 39 6.43 4.51 2.83
CA LEU A 39 6.75 4.45 1.40
C LEU A 39 6.76 3.01 0.88
N PHE A 40 7.44 2.10 1.57
CA PHE A 40 7.56 0.70 1.16
C PHE A 40 6.22 -0.02 1.11
N ILE A 41 5.39 0.08 2.16
CA ILE A 41 4.07 -0.57 2.19
C ILE A 41 3.13 -0.01 1.12
N ASN A 42 3.21 1.30 0.85
CA ASN A 42 2.39 1.92 -0.18
C ASN A 42 2.83 1.47 -1.60
N ILE A 43 4.13 1.34 -1.87
CA ILE A 43 4.66 0.81 -3.13
C ILE A 43 4.20 -0.65 -3.33
N VAL A 44 4.43 -1.51 -2.34
CA VAL A 44 4.07 -2.93 -2.41
C VAL A 44 2.56 -3.12 -2.56
N GLY A 45 1.77 -2.39 -1.76
CA GLY A 45 0.31 -2.46 -1.86
C GLY A 45 -0.23 -1.97 -3.20
N SER A 46 0.34 -0.89 -3.75
CA SER A 46 -0.03 -0.37 -5.08
C SER A 46 0.27 -1.38 -6.19
N PHE A 47 1.43 -2.05 -6.12
CA PHE A 47 1.78 -3.13 -7.05
C PHE A 47 0.78 -4.29 -6.97
N ILE A 48 0.48 -4.76 -5.74
CA ILE A 48 -0.45 -5.88 -5.52
C ILE A 48 -1.84 -5.55 -6.06
N VAL A 49 -2.36 -4.35 -5.79
CA VAL A 49 -3.67 -3.91 -6.30
C VAL A 49 -3.68 -3.88 -7.83
N GLY A 50 -2.67 -3.24 -8.43
CA GLY A 50 -2.56 -3.15 -9.88
C GLY A 50 -2.51 -4.53 -10.54
N PHE A 51 -1.65 -5.41 -10.04
CA PHE A 51 -1.53 -6.79 -10.51
C PHE A 51 -2.85 -7.57 -10.36
N PHE A 52 -3.39 -7.60 -9.14
CA PHE A 52 -4.51 -8.47 -8.80
C PHE A 52 -5.79 -8.08 -9.53
N ILE A 53 -6.08 -6.79 -9.66
CA ILE A 53 -7.28 -6.33 -10.39
C ILE A 53 -7.19 -6.73 -11.86
N ILE A 54 -6.08 -6.46 -12.53
CA ILE A 54 -5.92 -6.78 -13.95
C ILE A 54 -5.93 -8.29 -14.18
N TRP A 55 -5.16 -9.03 -13.40
CA TRP A 55 -5.08 -10.49 -13.50
C TRP A 55 -6.46 -11.14 -13.35
N THR A 56 -7.26 -10.70 -12.39
CA THR A 56 -8.60 -11.25 -12.12
C THR A 56 -9.70 -10.71 -13.03
N THR A 57 -9.44 -9.66 -13.77
CA THR A 57 -10.41 -9.10 -14.73
C THR A 57 -10.17 -9.62 -16.14
N GLU A 58 -8.91 -9.71 -16.56
CA GLU A 58 -8.54 -10.00 -17.94
C GLU A 58 -8.09 -11.46 -18.16
N ARG A 59 -7.67 -12.17 -17.11
CA ARG A 59 -7.03 -13.49 -17.23
C ARG A 59 -7.77 -14.64 -16.59
N VAL A 60 -8.25 -14.45 -15.40
CA VAL A 60 -8.80 -15.55 -14.59
C VAL A 60 -10.15 -15.14 -14.03
N LEU A 61 -11.17 -15.92 -14.35
CA LEU A 61 -12.48 -15.78 -13.71
C LEU A 61 -12.42 -16.38 -12.31
N ILE A 62 -12.30 -15.51 -11.31
CA ILE A 62 -12.34 -15.91 -9.90
C ILE A 62 -13.59 -15.37 -9.21
N ASP A 63 -13.94 -15.99 -8.10
CA ASP A 63 -15.03 -15.48 -7.25
C ASP A 63 -14.73 -14.02 -6.84
N PRO A 64 -15.66 -13.08 -7.02
CA PRO A 64 -15.50 -11.68 -6.61
C PRO A 64 -15.08 -11.48 -5.15
N ARG A 65 -15.30 -12.46 -4.28
CA ARG A 65 -14.85 -12.43 -2.88
C ARG A 65 -13.34 -12.33 -2.73
N TRP A 66 -12.58 -12.86 -3.66
CA TRP A 66 -11.11 -12.73 -3.64
C TRP A 66 -10.67 -11.28 -3.80
N ARG A 67 -11.40 -10.48 -4.60
CA ARG A 67 -11.13 -9.03 -4.69
C ARG A 67 -11.44 -8.32 -3.38
N LEU A 68 -12.52 -8.70 -2.70
CA LEU A 68 -12.84 -8.15 -1.37
C LEU A 68 -11.74 -8.47 -0.36
N LEU A 69 -11.24 -9.70 -0.37
CA LEU A 69 -10.16 -10.13 0.52
C LEU A 69 -8.85 -9.40 0.25
N VAL A 70 -8.39 -9.44 -1.01
CA VAL A 70 -7.05 -8.95 -1.35
C VAL A 70 -7.02 -7.43 -1.45
N VAL A 71 -7.96 -6.83 -2.18
CA VAL A 71 -7.90 -5.39 -2.46
C VAL A 71 -8.45 -4.57 -1.31
N ILE A 72 -9.65 -4.91 -0.81
CA ILE A 72 -10.31 -4.13 0.24
C ILE A 72 -9.79 -4.52 1.62
N GLY A 73 -9.76 -5.80 1.94
CA GLY A 73 -9.34 -6.28 3.25
C GLY A 73 -7.83 -6.09 3.45
N PHE A 74 -7.02 -6.81 2.71
CA PHE A 74 -5.57 -6.81 2.89
C PHE A 74 -4.94 -5.48 2.47
N CYS A 75 -4.99 -5.13 1.18
CA CYS A 75 -4.31 -3.92 0.68
C CYS A 75 -4.88 -2.63 1.28
N GLY A 76 -6.20 -2.54 1.48
CA GLY A 76 -6.83 -1.39 2.10
C GLY A 76 -6.38 -1.14 3.54
N SER A 77 -5.99 -2.19 4.28
CA SER A 77 -5.45 -2.09 5.64
C SER A 77 -3.92 -2.03 5.68
N PHE A 78 -3.27 -2.58 4.67
CA PHE A 78 -1.81 -2.61 4.55
C PHE A 78 -1.21 -1.26 4.14
N THR A 79 -1.84 -0.57 3.18
CA THR A 79 -1.43 0.75 2.71
C THR A 79 -2.00 1.87 3.57
N THR A 80 -1.42 3.07 3.49
CA THR A 80 -1.91 4.21 4.26
C THR A 80 -1.62 5.56 3.61
N PHE A 81 -2.66 6.25 3.20
CA PHE A 81 -2.57 7.65 2.79
C PHE A 81 -2.48 8.59 3.99
N SER A 82 -3.19 8.29 5.09
CA SER A 82 -3.24 9.15 6.27
C SER A 82 -1.89 9.30 6.96
N SER A 83 -1.11 8.22 7.07
CA SER A 83 0.25 8.29 7.61
C SER A 83 1.16 9.14 6.71
N TYR A 84 1.13 8.91 5.39
CA TYR A 84 1.86 9.72 4.42
C TYR A 84 1.51 11.21 4.50
N ALA A 85 0.22 11.53 4.61
CA ALA A 85 -0.24 12.91 4.73
C ALA A 85 0.26 13.57 6.03
N PHE A 86 0.15 12.87 7.15
CA PHE A 86 0.63 13.36 8.44
C PHE A 86 2.16 13.56 8.45
N GLU A 87 2.92 12.59 7.96
CA GLU A 87 4.39 12.67 7.86
C GLU A 87 4.83 13.85 6.98
N THR A 88 4.14 14.06 5.85
CA THR A 88 4.40 15.18 4.94
C THR A 88 4.15 16.53 5.62
N MET A 89 3.02 16.67 6.33
CA MET A 89 2.69 17.90 7.05
C MET A 89 3.60 18.13 8.25
N SER A 90 4.08 17.08 8.91
CA SER A 90 5.09 17.21 9.97
C SER A 90 6.39 17.83 9.46
N TYR A 91 6.85 17.47 8.26
CA TYR A 91 8.00 18.13 7.63
C TYR A 91 7.73 19.60 7.30
N PHE A 92 6.53 19.92 6.83
CA PHE A 92 6.12 21.30 6.59
C PHE A 92 6.20 22.13 7.86
N GLU A 93 5.61 21.67 8.97
CA GLU A 93 5.61 22.37 10.26
C GLU A 93 7.02 22.57 10.84
N GLN A 94 7.93 21.61 10.58
CA GLN A 94 9.31 21.68 11.02
C GLN A 94 10.21 22.49 10.06
N GLY A 95 9.67 23.06 8.99
CA GLY A 95 10.44 23.78 7.96
C GLY A 95 11.38 22.89 7.14
N GLN A 96 11.17 21.58 7.15
CA GLN A 96 12.00 20.59 6.42
C GLN A 96 11.46 20.40 4.98
N TRP A 97 11.47 21.45 4.21
CA TRP A 97 10.90 21.51 2.86
C TRP A 97 11.44 20.44 1.92
N GLY A 98 12.75 20.15 1.99
CA GLY A 98 13.39 19.13 1.16
C GLY A 98 12.81 17.74 1.42
N LEU A 99 12.67 17.34 2.68
CA LEU A 99 12.07 16.05 3.05
C LEU A 99 10.58 15.99 2.71
N MET A 100 9.87 17.10 2.87
CA MET A 100 8.47 17.20 2.45
C MET A 100 8.31 16.91 0.96
N PHE A 101 9.08 17.58 0.10
CA PHE A 101 8.99 17.38 -1.35
C PHE A 101 9.44 15.98 -1.76
N ILE A 102 10.52 15.44 -1.15
CA ILE A 102 10.97 14.07 -1.41
C ILE A 102 9.87 13.07 -1.03
N ASN A 103 9.21 13.25 0.11
CA ASN A 103 8.12 12.36 0.53
C ASN A 103 6.92 12.41 -0.44
N ILE A 104 6.54 13.61 -0.88
CA ILE A 104 5.47 13.79 -1.87
C ILE A 104 5.83 13.11 -3.19
N LEU A 105 6.99 13.40 -3.74
CA LEU A 105 7.40 12.89 -5.05
C LEU A 105 7.61 11.38 -5.02
N SER A 106 8.30 10.86 -4.01
CA SER A 106 8.57 9.42 -3.93
C SER A 106 7.29 8.59 -3.76
N ASN A 107 6.37 8.98 -2.86
CA ASN A 107 5.11 8.27 -2.71
C ASN A 107 4.28 8.32 -4.00
N ASN A 108 4.12 9.48 -4.62
CA ASN A 108 3.31 9.58 -5.83
C ASN A 108 3.95 8.84 -7.02
N ILE A 109 5.22 9.11 -7.33
CA ILE A 109 5.88 8.54 -8.51
C ILE A 109 6.06 7.03 -8.36
N LEU A 110 6.57 6.58 -7.21
CA LEU A 110 6.88 5.16 -7.03
C LEU A 110 5.61 4.31 -6.85
N CYS A 111 4.57 4.81 -6.17
CA CYS A 111 3.32 4.07 -6.04
C CYS A 111 2.55 3.98 -7.37
N LEU A 112 2.49 5.07 -8.14
CA LEU A 112 1.88 5.04 -9.48
C LEU A 112 2.67 4.14 -10.42
N GLY A 113 3.99 4.22 -10.40
CA GLY A 113 4.87 3.33 -11.16
C GLY A 113 4.71 1.86 -10.77
N ALA A 114 4.63 1.57 -9.47
CA ALA A 114 4.38 0.22 -8.97
C ALA A 114 3.00 -0.32 -9.39
N ALA A 115 1.97 0.51 -9.34
CA ALA A 115 0.64 0.13 -9.82
C ALA A 115 0.66 -0.20 -11.31
N LEU A 116 1.30 0.63 -12.14
CA LEU A 116 1.47 0.38 -13.58
C LEU A 116 2.27 -0.91 -13.85
N ALA A 117 3.36 -1.14 -13.11
CA ALA A 117 4.14 -2.37 -13.20
C ALA A 117 3.31 -3.61 -12.84
N GLY A 118 2.54 -3.54 -11.77
CA GLY A 118 1.60 -4.58 -11.38
C GLY A 118 0.56 -4.87 -12.46
N MET A 119 -0.05 -3.82 -13.02
CA MET A 119 -1.01 -3.94 -14.13
C MET A 119 -0.36 -4.58 -15.37
N ALA A 120 0.86 -4.17 -15.73
CA ALA A 120 1.59 -4.74 -16.85
C ALA A 120 1.86 -6.24 -16.63
N LEU A 121 2.35 -6.60 -15.44
CA LEU A 121 2.58 -8.01 -15.07
C LEU A 121 1.29 -8.83 -15.09
N GLY A 122 0.17 -8.28 -14.60
CA GLY A 122 -1.15 -8.93 -14.63
C GLY A 122 -1.66 -9.25 -16.04
N ARG A 123 -1.19 -8.52 -17.06
CA ARG A 123 -1.50 -8.76 -18.48
C ARG A 123 -0.57 -9.77 -19.15
N MET A 124 0.60 -10.02 -18.60
CA MET A 124 1.56 -10.96 -19.20
C MET A 124 1.02 -12.40 -19.14
N ARG A 125 1.32 -13.18 -20.20
CA ARG A 125 0.92 -14.58 -20.31
C ARG A 125 1.84 -15.47 -19.47
#